data_c1cbeb274d78b59f7cf14fdb1cdd5989
#
_entry.id   c1cbeb274d78b59f7cf14fdb1cdd5989
#
_cell.length_a   1.000
_cell.length_b   1.000
_cell.length_c   1.000
_cell.angle_alpha   90.00
_cell.angle_beta   90.00
_cell.angle_gamma   90.00
#
_symmetry.space_group_name_H-M   'P 1'
#
loop_
_entity.id
_entity.type
_entity.pdbx_description
1 polymer ?
#
loop_
_entity_poly.entity_id
_entity_poly.type
_entity_poly.pdbx_seq_one_letter_code
_entity_poly.pdbx_strand_id
1 'polypeptide(L)'
;MGRTSRRKRSTPANRVIVATAALILGGGGLIAVNVYASAGEGSSGSSRGEFRDAGRRMSTIDCPDAGIALPGIPEGARPEVDRELAAMDTQITEAYRQFADRREQIARDPALAGNAVLGPLKDKRTASLDRIGIAVERASGERPQGLEGLAGCSMRADDEQGAGQEAGSGGQGEGQEPGEDPEQGQDGGQDQGEEGQDPGQDPGQGEGEGEVQGNGPEVSDFVDIESVRPAADRPRNRRGASRGSFSTDCGRNDNGKFNPDNVIAAPGVSNGAHHMHDYVGNQATDAFAGDDDLAAGATTCRNQGDRSTYYWPVLRLQNGQDEDDVAADGGGKDQNTGEIQTPSQVTLKFVGSPAGKVTAMPRFLRIITGDAKAFTNGDANANASWSCTGFEDRQLRDKYPICPEGSQVVRSFAFQSCWDGQNTDSANHRTHVAFAQEDGRCPDGFRAIPQLVQRIVYDVPPGPGFAVDSFPEQLHKPVTDHGDFINVFDDRLMKKVVSCINGGRRCR
;
A
#
# COMPACT_ATOMS: atom_id res chain seq x y z
N MET A 1 73.36 30.38 5.00
CA MET A 1 73.60 29.71 6.28
C MET A 1 72.31 29.05 6.66
N GLY A 2 72.00 27.83 6.43
CA GLY A 2 72.61 26.59 6.81
C GLY A 2 71.94 26.06 8.06
N ARG A 3 71.07 25.05 7.93
CA ARG A 3 71.24 23.70 8.44
C ARG A 3 69.87 23.02 8.52
N THR A 4 69.58 22.11 7.68
CA THR A 4 69.27 20.66 7.71
C THR A 4 69.27 19.97 9.07
N SER A 5 68.26 19.13 9.36
CA SER A 5 68.37 17.79 9.98
C SER A 5 66.98 17.16 10.09
N ARG A 6 66.62 16.18 9.27
CA ARG A 6 66.71 14.70 9.35
C ARG A 6 65.80 14.04 10.41
N ARG A 7 64.77 13.41 9.87
CA ARG A 7 64.35 11.98 9.99
C ARG A 7 64.46 11.30 11.35
N LYS A 8 63.34 10.68 11.78
CA LYS A 8 63.39 9.25 12.11
C LYS A 8 62.01 8.62 11.98
N ARG A 9 61.93 7.55 11.16
CA ARG A 9 60.86 6.53 11.11
C ARG A 9 61.06 5.60 12.31
N SER A 10 59.95 5.03 12.84
CA SER A 10 59.95 3.67 13.40
C SER A 10 58.54 3.08 13.32
N THR A 11 58.47 1.95 12.68
CA THR A 11 57.38 0.97 12.57
C THR A 11 57.49 -0.04 13.73
N PRO A 12 56.72 -1.14 13.82
CA PRO A 12 55.47 -1.28 14.53
C PRO A 12 55.58 -2.29 15.68
N ALA A 13 54.60 -2.37 16.53
CA ALA A 13 54.57 -3.50 17.46
C ALA A 13 53.13 -4.02 17.62
N ASN A 14 52.92 -5.21 17.11
CA ASN A 14 51.88 -6.18 17.48
C ASN A 14 51.88 -6.44 18.99
N ARG A 15 50.71 -6.56 19.58
CA ARG A 15 50.38 -7.42 20.74
C ARG A 15 48.88 -7.54 20.84
N VAL A 16 48.32 -8.68 20.44
CA VAL A 16 48.04 -9.89 21.25
C VAL A 16 46.87 -9.69 22.25
N ILE A 17 45.82 -10.27 21.88
CA ILE A 17 44.61 -10.87 22.51
C ILE A 17 44.78 -11.10 24.03
N VAL A 18 43.74 -10.66 24.78
CA VAL A 18 43.25 -11.39 25.95
C VAL A 18 41.74 -11.38 25.92
N ALA A 19 41.17 -12.57 25.72
CA ALA A 19 39.76 -12.88 25.92
C ALA A 19 39.48 -12.95 27.41
N THR A 20 38.46 -12.25 27.86
CA THR A 20 37.82 -12.57 29.14
C THR A 20 36.32 -12.81 28.86
N ALA A 21 35.94 -14.09 29.00
CA ALA A 21 34.57 -14.55 29.06
C ALA A 21 33.94 -14.07 30.37
N ALA A 22 32.79 -13.42 30.28
CA ALA A 22 31.86 -13.27 31.38
C ALA A 22 30.53 -13.85 30.94
N LEU A 23 30.23 -15.02 31.48
CA LEU A 23 28.92 -15.64 31.48
C LEU A 23 27.96 -14.80 32.34
N ILE A 24 26.89 -14.30 31.75
CA ILE A 24 25.69 -13.92 32.51
C ILE A 24 24.52 -14.68 31.88
N LEU A 25 23.96 -15.60 32.67
CA LEU A 25 22.74 -16.33 32.44
C LEU A 25 21.52 -15.39 32.53
N GLY A 26 20.61 -15.49 31.57
CA GLY A 26 19.24 -15.01 31.74
C GLY A 26 18.60 -14.48 30.46
N GLY A 27 17.67 -15.28 29.89
CA GLY A 27 16.62 -14.77 29.01
C GLY A 27 16.72 -15.17 27.54
N GLY A 28 15.87 -16.11 27.16
CA GLY A 28 15.61 -16.76 25.91
C GLY A 28 15.81 -15.94 24.64
N GLY A 29 16.81 -16.30 23.87
CA GLY A 29 16.95 -15.89 22.49
C GLY A 29 16.39 -16.99 21.60
N LEU A 30 15.37 -16.68 20.83
CA LEU A 30 14.93 -17.52 19.73
C LEU A 30 15.94 -17.43 18.59
N ILE A 31 16.64 -18.53 18.36
CA ILE A 31 17.50 -18.70 17.19
C ILE A 31 16.56 -19.06 16.03
N ALA A 32 16.43 -18.18 15.05
CA ALA A 32 15.83 -18.53 13.78
C ALA A 32 16.77 -19.49 13.03
N VAL A 33 16.41 -20.76 12.99
CA VAL A 33 17.08 -21.77 12.16
C VAL A 33 16.44 -21.70 10.77
N ASN A 34 17.16 -21.13 9.81
CA ASN A 34 16.85 -21.25 8.40
C ASN A 34 17.10 -22.69 7.96
N VAL A 35 16.04 -23.46 7.77
CA VAL A 35 16.11 -24.79 7.16
C VAL A 35 15.87 -24.64 5.67
N TYR A 36 16.94 -24.67 4.88
CA TYR A 36 16.87 -24.87 3.45
C TYR A 36 16.43 -26.32 3.17
N ALA A 37 15.22 -26.49 2.66
CA ALA A 37 14.79 -27.75 2.08
C ALA A 37 15.15 -27.75 0.58
N SER A 38 16.19 -28.51 0.22
CA SER A 38 16.49 -28.86 -1.16
C SER A 38 15.40 -29.75 -1.72
N ALA A 39 14.70 -29.30 -2.77
CA ALA A 39 13.83 -30.14 -3.56
C ALA A 39 14.67 -31.00 -4.51
N GLY A 40 14.62 -32.30 -4.32
CA GLY A 40 15.23 -33.29 -5.24
C GLY A 40 14.34 -33.50 -6.47
N GLU A 41 14.98 -33.57 -7.62
CA GLU A 41 14.40 -33.97 -8.91
C GLU A 41 13.76 -35.35 -8.86
N GLY A 42 12.61 -35.49 -9.49
CA GLY A 42 11.93 -36.78 -9.66
C GLY A 42 10.75 -36.77 -10.61
N SER A 43 11.04 -36.92 -11.90
CA SER A 43 10.30 -37.72 -12.89
C SER A 43 8.82 -37.44 -13.19
N SER A 44 8.65 -36.93 -14.39
CA SER A 44 7.53 -37.07 -15.37
C SER A 44 6.43 -38.10 -15.07
N GLY A 45 5.18 -37.61 -15.05
CA GLY A 45 3.97 -38.40 -15.16
C GLY A 45 2.80 -37.53 -15.58
N SER A 46 2.42 -37.57 -16.88
CA SER A 46 1.32 -36.86 -17.45
C SER A 46 -0.03 -37.28 -16.85
N SER A 47 -0.79 -36.32 -16.33
CA SER A 47 -2.25 -36.41 -16.25
C SER A 47 -2.85 -35.03 -16.54
N ARG A 48 -3.21 -34.84 -17.80
CA ARG A 48 -4.13 -33.80 -18.27
C ARG A 48 -5.50 -34.15 -17.76
N GLY A 49 -6.03 -33.43 -16.79
CA GLY A 49 -7.42 -33.61 -16.44
C GLY A 49 -7.92 -33.16 -15.08
N GLU A 50 -7.27 -32.24 -14.36
CA GLU A 50 -7.81 -31.81 -13.04
C GLU A 50 -7.58 -30.33 -12.69
N PHE A 51 -7.29 -29.48 -13.64
CA PHE A 51 -7.07 -28.04 -13.40
C PHE A 51 -8.27 -27.15 -13.72
N ARG A 52 -9.49 -27.67 -13.78
CA ARG A 52 -10.70 -26.88 -14.08
C ARG A 52 -11.51 -26.40 -12.87
N ASP A 53 -11.01 -26.58 -11.64
CA ASP A 53 -11.75 -26.15 -10.43
C ASP A 53 -10.88 -25.28 -9.47
N ALA A 54 -9.80 -24.68 -9.95
CA ALA A 54 -8.94 -23.80 -9.16
C ALA A 54 -9.41 -22.32 -9.14
N GLY A 55 -10.53 -22.00 -9.74
CA GLY A 55 -11.23 -20.70 -9.65
C GLY A 55 -12.02 -20.54 -8.35
N ARG A 56 -11.73 -21.25 -7.28
CA ARG A 56 -12.31 -20.99 -5.97
C ARG A 56 -11.64 -19.76 -5.37
N ARG A 57 -12.43 -18.71 -5.29
CA ARG A 57 -12.19 -17.41 -4.69
C ARG A 57 -11.42 -17.52 -3.38
N MET A 58 -10.37 -16.73 -3.24
CA MET A 58 -9.55 -16.70 -2.04
C MET A 58 -10.29 -15.91 -0.96
N SER A 59 -10.53 -16.50 0.20
CA SER A 59 -11.07 -15.78 1.35
C SER A 59 -10.02 -14.81 1.88
N THR A 60 -10.41 -13.59 2.17
CA THR A 60 -9.57 -12.53 2.70
C THR A 60 -9.54 -12.54 4.22
N ILE A 61 -8.38 -12.36 4.83
CA ILE A 61 -8.23 -12.12 6.27
C ILE A 61 -8.50 -10.63 6.53
N ASP A 62 -9.64 -10.32 7.15
CA ASP A 62 -10.07 -8.97 7.48
C ASP A 62 -9.70 -8.65 8.93
N CYS A 63 -8.88 -7.62 9.15
CA CYS A 63 -8.39 -7.21 10.47
C CYS A 63 -8.69 -5.73 10.72
N PRO A 64 -9.11 -5.35 11.93
CA PRO A 64 -9.24 -3.95 12.30
C PRO A 64 -7.91 -3.19 12.13
N ASP A 65 -7.95 -2.02 11.48
CA ASP A 65 -6.78 -1.16 11.34
C ASP A 65 -6.49 -0.43 12.67
N ALA A 66 -5.42 -0.88 13.34
CA ALA A 66 -5.00 -0.29 14.61
C ALA A 66 -4.46 1.14 14.42
N GLY A 67 -3.81 1.44 13.30
CA GLY A 67 -3.28 2.78 13.02
C GLY A 67 -4.37 3.84 12.90
N ILE A 68 -5.51 3.49 12.28
CA ILE A 68 -6.67 4.39 12.17
C ILE A 68 -7.43 4.50 13.48
N ALA A 69 -7.55 3.40 14.24
CA ALA A 69 -8.34 3.34 15.46
C ALA A 69 -7.66 3.97 16.67
N LEU A 70 -6.32 4.17 16.64
CA LEU A 70 -5.59 4.79 17.73
C LEU A 70 -5.86 6.29 17.79
N PRO A 71 -6.18 6.86 18.98
CA PRO A 71 -6.25 8.31 19.18
C PRO A 71 -4.86 8.95 19.02
N GLY A 72 -4.79 10.28 19.08
CA GLY A 72 -3.52 11.02 18.98
C GLY A 72 -2.42 10.44 19.86
N ILE A 73 -1.31 10.00 19.27
CA ILE A 73 -0.20 9.35 19.96
C ILE A 73 0.83 10.40 20.40
N PRO A 74 1.25 10.40 21.68
CA PRO A 74 2.31 11.27 22.15
C PRO A 74 3.60 11.10 21.35
N GLU A 75 4.29 12.18 21.05
CA GLU A 75 5.52 12.18 20.26
C GLU A 75 6.59 11.21 20.81
N GLY A 76 6.72 11.13 22.14
CA GLY A 76 7.65 10.22 22.79
C GLY A 76 7.31 8.72 22.66
N ALA A 77 6.07 8.37 22.33
CA ALA A 77 5.64 6.98 22.11
C ALA A 77 5.70 6.57 20.64
N ARG A 78 5.73 7.53 19.71
CA ARG A 78 5.58 7.31 18.28
C ARG A 78 6.53 6.26 17.71
N PRO A 79 7.87 6.29 17.94
CA PRO A 79 8.77 5.31 17.33
C PRO A 79 8.52 3.86 17.78
N GLU A 80 7.98 3.67 19.00
CA GLU A 80 7.64 2.34 19.51
C GLU A 80 6.30 1.88 18.94
N VAL A 81 5.33 2.77 18.83
CA VAL A 81 4.02 2.51 18.23
C VAL A 81 4.14 2.16 16.75
N ASP A 82 4.88 2.96 15.98
CA ASP A 82 5.07 2.73 14.54
C ASP A 82 5.73 1.37 14.27
N ARG A 83 6.70 0.98 15.11
CA ARG A 83 7.33 -0.35 15.03
C ARG A 83 6.35 -1.48 15.30
N GLU A 84 5.47 -1.34 16.28
CA GLU A 84 4.49 -2.37 16.59
C GLU A 84 3.37 -2.45 15.53
N LEU A 85 2.97 -1.33 14.93
CA LEU A 85 2.04 -1.32 13.80
C LEU A 85 2.65 -2.05 12.59
N ALA A 86 3.91 -1.77 12.24
CA ALA A 86 4.62 -2.49 11.18
C ALA A 86 4.77 -3.99 11.49
N ALA A 87 4.99 -4.35 12.77
CA ALA A 87 5.02 -5.75 13.18
C ALA A 87 3.65 -6.44 13.01
N MET A 88 2.54 -5.74 13.24
CA MET A 88 1.20 -6.27 13.00
C MET A 88 0.94 -6.53 11.52
N ASP A 89 1.45 -5.73 10.62
CA ASP A 89 1.37 -5.94 9.18
C ASP A 89 2.15 -7.19 8.74
N THR A 90 3.37 -7.34 9.27
CA THR A 90 4.17 -8.57 9.08
C THR A 90 3.44 -9.81 9.58
N GLN A 91 2.72 -9.72 10.71
CA GLN A 91 1.94 -10.84 11.26
C GLN A 91 0.79 -11.25 10.34
N ILE A 92 0.12 -10.28 9.71
CA ILE A 92 -0.96 -10.55 8.74
C ILE A 92 -0.38 -11.25 7.50
N THR A 93 0.72 -10.74 6.94
CA THR A 93 1.41 -11.38 5.81
C THR A 93 1.82 -12.83 6.13
N GLU A 94 2.37 -13.07 7.33
CA GLU A 94 2.71 -14.43 7.78
C GLU A 94 1.47 -15.34 7.91
N ALA A 95 0.34 -14.78 8.35
CA ALA A 95 -0.92 -15.52 8.44
C ALA A 95 -1.44 -15.94 7.05
N TYR A 96 -1.32 -15.08 6.04
CA TYR A 96 -1.66 -15.43 4.66
C TYR A 96 -0.76 -16.55 4.11
N ARG A 97 0.54 -16.50 4.35
CA ARG A 97 1.45 -17.60 3.97
C ARG A 97 1.01 -18.93 4.62
N GLN A 98 0.70 -18.90 5.91
CA GLN A 98 0.20 -20.08 6.62
C GLN A 98 -1.15 -20.56 6.09
N PHE A 99 -2.02 -19.65 5.67
CA PHE A 99 -3.29 -19.96 5.04
C PHE A 99 -3.07 -20.64 3.68
N ALA A 100 -2.19 -20.09 2.85
CA ALA A 100 -1.84 -20.65 1.54
C ALA A 100 -1.25 -22.06 1.68
N ASP A 101 -0.30 -22.25 2.58
CA ASP A 101 0.34 -23.56 2.85
C ASP A 101 -0.65 -24.63 3.31
N ARG A 102 -1.76 -24.24 3.94
CA ARG A 102 -2.79 -25.15 4.48
C ARG A 102 -4.07 -25.16 3.68
N ARG A 103 -4.12 -24.52 2.53
CA ARG A 103 -5.32 -24.31 1.72
C ARG A 103 -6.13 -25.59 1.49
N GLU A 104 -5.48 -26.70 1.11
CA GLU A 104 -6.16 -27.98 0.92
C GLU A 104 -6.72 -28.60 2.21
N GLN A 105 -6.05 -28.38 3.34
CA GLN A 105 -6.51 -28.85 4.63
C GLN A 105 -7.70 -28.03 5.11
N ILE A 106 -7.63 -26.73 4.97
CA ILE A 106 -8.70 -25.78 5.33
C ILE A 106 -9.94 -26.01 4.44
N ALA A 107 -9.77 -26.34 3.16
CA ALA A 107 -10.89 -26.70 2.28
C ALA A 107 -11.63 -27.97 2.74
N ARG A 108 -10.95 -28.89 3.44
CA ARG A 108 -11.55 -30.10 4.02
C ARG A 108 -12.12 -29.88 5.42
N ASP A 109 -11.53 -28.95 6.16
CA ASP A 109 -11.92 -28.60 7.53
C ASP A 109 -11.81 -27.08 7.73
N PRO A 110 -12.87 -26.31 7.47
CA PRO A 110 -12.87 -24.86 7.61
C PRO A 110 -12.53 -24.35 9.02
N ALA A 111 -12.76 -25.15 10.07
CA ALA A 111 -12.42 -24.79 11.44
C ALA A 111 -10.90 -24.65 11.65
N LEU A 112 -10.11 -25.27 10.78
CA LEU A 112 -8.65 -25.17 10.81
C LEU A 112 -8.16 -23.74 10.52
N ALA A 113 -8.87 -22.97 9.70
CA ALA A 113 -8.55 -21.55 9.45
C ALA A 113 -8.61 -20.75 10.76
N GLY A 114 -9.66 -20.93 11.55
CA GLY A 114 -9.79 -20.29 12.86
C GLY A 114 -8.70 -20.69 13.84
N ASN A 115 -8.46 -22.00 13.96
CA ASN A 115 -7.59 -22.55 15.00
C ASN A 115 -6.09 -22.42 14.66
N ALA A 116 -5.71 -22.60 13.40
CA ALA A 116 -4.31 -22.69 13.00
C ALA A 116 -3.77 -21.37 12.38
N VAL A 117 -4.64 -20.44 11.99
CA VAL A 117 -4.24 -19.17 11.36
C VAL A 117 -4.74 -17.97 12.17
N LEU A 118 -6.07 -17.79 12.29
CA LEU A 118 -6.64 -16.59 12.92
C LEU A 118 -6.39 -16.53 14.44
N GLY A 119 -6.43 -17.65 15.15
CA GLY A 119 -6.14 -17.71 16.59
C GLY A 119 -4.71 -17.24 16.91
N PRO A 120 -3.67 -17.87 16.34
CA PRO A 120 -2.29 -17.42 16.49
C PRO A 120 -2.04 -15.98 16.03
N LEU A 121 -2.71 -15.51 14.94
CA LEU A 121 -2.65 -14.12 14.52
C LEU A 121 -3.22 -13.18 15.58
N LYS A 122 -4.40 -13.47 16.11
CA LYS A 122 -5.02 -12.70 17.19
C LYS A 122 -4.09 -12.57 18.40
N ASP A 123 -3.45 -13.67 18.84
CA ASP A 123 -2.55 -13.66 19.99
C ASP A 123 -1.33 -12.76 19.74
N LYS A 124 -0.73 -12.81 18.55
CA LYS A 124 0.38 -11.96 18.15
C LYS A 124 -0.05 -10.47 18.12
N ARG A 125 -1.20 -10.16 17.54
CA ARG A 125 -1.75 -8.81 17.48
C ARG A 125 -2.07 -8.27 18.88
N THR A 126 -2.63 -9.09 19.77
CA THR A 126 -2.86 -8.74 21.18
C THR A 126 -1.56 -8.30 21.84
N ALA A 127 -0.48 -9.05 21.66
CA ALA A 127 0.82 -8.73 22.24
C ALA A 127 1.40 -7.41 21.69
N SER A 128 1.22 -7.12 20.39
CA SER A 128 1.64 -5.83 19.80
C SER A 128 0.79 -4.67 20.33
N LEU A 129 -0.52 -4.84 20.42
CA LEU A 129 -1.43 -3.82 20.97
C LEU A 129 -1.16 -3.53 22.45
N ASP A 130 -0.78 -4.55 23.24
CA ASP A 130 -0.35 -4.36 24.63
C ASP A 130 0.92 -3.51 24.73
N ARG A 131 1.93 -3.77 23.86
CA ARG A 131 3.14 -2.95 23.81
C ARG A 131 2.84 -1.51 23.39
N ILE A 132 1.94 -1.31 22.42
CA ILE A 132 1.45 0.02 22.03
C ILE A 132 0.81 0.71 23.26
N GLY A 133 -0.09 0.02 23.97
CA GLY A 133 -0.72 0.55 25.16
C GLY A 133 0.28 0.99 26.23
N ILE A 134 1.29 0.17 26.50
CA ILE A 134 2.37 0.46 27.48
C ILE A 134 3.22 1.65 27.01
N ALA A 135 3.57 1.74 25.71
CA ALA A 135 4.35 2.86 25.17
C ALA A 135 3.60 4.20 25.33
N VAL A 136 2.31 4.21 24.98
CA VAL A 136 1.47 5.40 25.12
C VAL A 136 1.28 5.79 26.59
N GLU A 137 0.96 4.83 27.47
CA GLU A 137 0.80 5.07 28.90
C GLU A 137 2.09 5.64 29.52
N ARG A 138 3.25 5.15 29.15
CA ARG A 138 4.55 5.66 29.59
C ARG A 138 4.78 7.12 29.18
N ALA A 139 4.28 7.53 28.03
CA ALA A 139 4.49 8.86 27.46
C ALA A 139 3.41 9.88 27.88
N SER A 140 2.16 9.45 28.08
CA SER A 140 1.01 10.32 28.41
C SER A 140 0.46 10.14 29.83
N GLY A 141 0.83 9.06 30.51
CA GLY A 141 0.23 8.67 31.81
C GLY A 141 -1.13 7.98 31.71
N GLU A 142 -1.65 7.78 30.50
CA GLU A 142 -2.95 7.15 30.27
C GLU A 142 -2.87 6.12 29.14
N ARG A 143 -3.43 4.91 29.38
CA ARG A 143 -3.50 3.84 28.38
C ARG A 143 -4.71 4.04 27.46
N PRO A 144 -4.54 3.97 26.13
CA PRO A 144 -5.67 4.02 25.20
C PRO A 144 -6.67 2.91 25.46
N GLN A 145 -7.96 3.25 25.43
CA GLN A 145 -9.05 2.30 25.60
C GLN A 145 -9.40 1.63 24.25
N GLY A 146 -9.98 0.43 24.30
CA GLY A 146 -10.49 -0.26 23.12
C GLY A 146 -9.44 -1.02 22.32
N LEU A 147 -8.17 -1.05 22.72
CA LEU A 147 -7.09 -1.78 22.03
C LEU A 147 -7.41 -3.27 21.87
N GLU A 148 -8.03 -3.90 22.86
CA GLU A 148 -8.36 -5.34 22.83
C GLU A 148 -9.29 -5.70 21.65
N GLY A 149 -10.19 -4.78 21.28
CA GLY A 149 -11.09 -4.96 20.14
C GLY A 149 -10.41 -4.99 18.78
N LEU A 150 -9.16 -4.50 18.69
CA LEU A 150 -8.39 -4.42 17.44
C LEU A 150 -7.55 -5.66 17.15
N ALA A 151 -7.52 -6.63 18.06
CA ALA A 151 -6.70 -7.82 17.92
C ALA A 151 -7.35 -8.88 17.01
N GLY A 152 -8.67 -8.98 16.98
CA GLY A 152 -9.40 -10.04 16.27
C GLY A 152 -9.46 -9.80 14.77
N CYS A 153 -9.14 -10.83 13.98
CA CYS A 153 -9.35 -10.86 12.53
C CYS A 153 -10.41 -11.89 12.16
N SER A 154 -11.08 -11.70 11.03
CA SER A 154 -12.09 -12.61 10.49
C SER A 154 -11.75 -13.02 9.05
N MET A 155 -12.38 -14.10 8.57
CA MET A 155 -12.32 -14.49 7.16
C MET A 155 -13.51 -13.88 6.43
N ARG A 156 -13.26 -13.16 5.35
CA ARG A 156 -14.29 -12.64 4.44
C ARG A 156 -14.25 -13.39 3.11
N ALA A 157 -15.40 -13.86 2.64
CA ALA A 157 -15.50 -14.43 1.29
C ALA A 157 -15.57 -13.30 0.24
N ASP A 158 -14.99 -13.51 -0.93
CA ASP A 158 -14.93 -12.51 -2.02
C ASP A 158 -16.31 -12.07 -2.57
N ASP A 159 -17.41 -12.74 -2.17
CA ASP A 159 -18.76 -12.50 -2.70
C ASP A 159 -19.51 -11.32 -2.05
N GLU A 160 -19.01 -10.74 -0.95
CA GLU A 160 -19.76 -9.72 -0.18
C GLU A 160 -19.47 -8.25 -0.58
N GLN A 161 -18.78 -7.99 -1.66
CA GLN A 161 -18.46 -6.62 -2.12
C GLN A 161 -19.56 -5.97 -3.00
N GLY A 162 -20.83 -6.20 -2.71
CA GLY A 162 -21.92 -5.64 -3.53
C GLY A 162 -23.02 -4.90 -2.80
N ALA A 163 -23.02 -4.82 -1.48
CA ALA A 163 -24.09 -4.15 -0.74
C ALA A 163 -23.53 -3.06 0.16
N GLY A 164 -23.58 -1.81 -0.29
CA GLY A 164 -23.30 -0.65 0.53
C GLY A 164 -24.19 -0.64 1.77
N GLN A 165 -23.59 -0.67 2.95
CA GLN A 165 -24.31 -0.41 4.19
C GLN A 165 -24.53 1.08 4.33
N GLU A 166 -25.76 1.51 4.08
CA GLU A 166 -26.26 2.78 4.59
C GLU A 166 -26.33 2.72 6.12
N ALA A 167 -25.72 3.69 6.77
CA ALA A 167 -25.79 3.87 8.20
C ALA A 167 -27.20 4.26 8.62
N GLY A 168 -27.93 3.31 9.22
CA GLY A 168 -29.23 3.51 9.86
C GLY A 168 -29.11 3.42 11.38
N SER A 169 -29.31 4.53 12.02
CA SER A 169 -29.39 4.73 13.47
C SER A 169 -30.62 4.07 14.08
N GLY A 170 -30.44 3.37 15.20
CA GLY A 170 -31.32 3.40 16.37
C GLY A 170 -32.40 2.35 16.50
N GLY A 171 -32.47 1.71 17.66
CA GLY A 171 -33.70 1.21 18.26
C GLY A 171 -33.60 -0.14 18.97
N GLN A 172 -33.58 -0.08 20.29
CA GLN A 172 -33.72 -1.19 21.24
C GLN A 172 -35.07 -1.89 21.11
N GLY A 173 -35.13 -3.18 21.43
CA GLY A 173 -36.38 -3.90 21.69
C GLY A 173 -36.15 -5.37 22.05
N GLU A 174 -36.45 -5.70 23.28
CA GLU A 174 -36.33 -6.98 23.96
C GLU A 174 -37.25 -8.09 23.41
N GLY A 175 -36.79 -9.35 23.51
CA GLY A 175 -37.59 -10.40 24.14
C GLY A 175 -38.23 -11.49 23.29
N GLN A 176 -37.84 -12.73 23.64
CA GLN A 176 -38.61 -13.99 23.69
C GLN A 176 -38.50 -15.00 22.55
N GLU A 177 -37.82 -16.09 22.89
CA GLU A 177 -38.08 -17.48 22.45
C GLU A 177 -39.29 -18.08 23.20
N PRO A 178 -39.76 -19.36 22.99
CA PRO A 178 -39.48 -20.38 21.97
C PRO A 178 -40.73 -21.11 21.43
N GLY A 179 -40.56 -22.10 20.51
CA GLY A 179 -41.63 -23.09 20.27
C GLY A 179 -41.50 -23.93 19.00
N GLU A 180 -40.95 -25.11 19.19
CA GLU A 180 -41.32 -26.46 18.70
C GLU A 180 -41.72 -26.74 17.23
N ASP A 181 -40.97 -27.70 16.70
CA ASP A 181 -41.22 -28.64 15.62
C ASP A 181 -42.56 -29.43 15.76
N PRO A 182 -43.17 -30.11 14.75
CA PRO A 182 -42.60 -31.28 14.10
C PRO A 182 -43.07 -31.69 12.67
N GLU A 183 -42.20 -32.52 12.06
CA GLU A 183 -42.42 -33.74 11.27
C GLU A 183 -43.25 -33.82 9.96
N GLN A 184 -42.57 -34.50 9.01
CA GLN A 184 -42.98 -35.61 8.13
C GLN A 184 -43.60 -35.32 6.76
N GLY A 185 -43.00 -36.04 5.78
CA GLY A 185 -43.67 -36.47 4.57
C GLY A 185 -42.77 -36.84 3.39
N GLN A 186 -42.49 -38.15 3.30
CA GLN A 186 -41.84 -38.88 2.20
C GLN A 186 -42.65 -38.81 0.88
N ASP A 187 -41.98 -38.94 -0.26
CA ASP A 187 -42.05 -39.98 -1.31
C ASP A 187 -41.66 -39.34 -2.67
N GLY A 188 -40.80 -39.85 -3.49
CA GLY A 188 -40.78 -41.10 -4.19
C GLY A 188 -41.00 -40.85 -5.69
N GLY A 189 -40.05 -41.25 -6.56
CA GLY A 189 -40.33 -41.35 -7.99
C GLY A 189 -39.11 -41.25 -8.89
N GLN A 190 -38.55 -42.38 -9.23
CA GLN A 190 -37.65 -42.63 -10.38
C GLN A 190 -38.39 -42.39 -11.71
N ASP A 191 -37.72 -41.96 -12.77
CA ASP A 191 -37.55 -42.80 -13.97
C ASP A 191 -36.63 -42.19 -15.06
N GLN A 192 -36.19 -43.08 -15.90
CA GLN A 192 -35.10 -43.22 -16.84
C GLN A 192 -35.26 -42.55 -18.21
N GLY A 193 -34.13 -42.37 -18.88
CA GLY A 193 -33.93 -42.57 -20.34
C GLY A 193 -34.00 -41.30 -21.17
N GLU A 194 -33.25 -41.03 -22.19
CA GLU A 194 -32.47 -41.81 -23.16
C GLU A 194 -31.61 -40.84 -24.02
N GLU A 195 -30.69 -41.39 -24.70
CA GLU A 195 -29.64 -40.85 -25.58
C GLU A 195 -30.13 -40.01 -26.77
N GLY A 196 -29.23 -39.08 -27.22
CA GLY A 196 -29.39 -38.43 -28.53
C GLY A 196 -28.12 -37.66 -28.95
N GLN A 197 -27.45 -38.19 -29.96
CA GLN A 197 -26.16 -37.86 -30.56
C GLN A 197 -26.06 -36.48 -31.21
N ASP A 198 -24.81 -35.97 -31.18
CA ASP A 198 -24.09 -34.95 -31.97
C ASP A 198 -24.27 -35.13 -33.51
N PRO A 199 -23.85 -34.21 -34.43
CA PRO A 199 -22.75 -33.29 -34.42
C PRO A 199 -22.97 -31.91 -35.11
N GLY A 200 -22.10 -30.94 -34.82
CA GLY A 200 -21.99 -29.71 -35.65
C GLY A 200 -20.75 -28.87 -35.26
N GLN A 201 -19.70 -29.06 -36.00
CA GLN A 201 -18.48 -28.23 -35.97
C GLN A 201 -18.75 -26.79 -36.39
N ASP A 202 -18.15 -25.82 -35.71
CA ASP A 202 -17.57 -24.65 -36.36
C ASP A 202 -16.40 -24.10 -35.55
N PRO A 203 -15.21 -23.84 -36.19
CA PRO A 203 -14.03 -23.33 -35.49
C PRO A 203 -13.98 -21.80 -35.60
N GLY A 204 -14.21 -21.14 -34.48
CA GLY A 204 -13.92 -19.72 -34.32
C GLY A 204 -12.75 -19.56 -33.39
N GLN A 205 -11.55 -19.43 -33.93
CA GLN A 205 -10.36 -19.00 -33.19
C GLN A 205 -10.57 -17.59 -32.66
N GLY A 206 -10.59 -17.46 -31.34
CA GLY A 206 -10.36 -16.23 -30.60
C GLY A 206 -9.09 -16.43 -29.79
N GLU A 207 -7.98 -15.96 -30.30
CA GLU A 207 -6.68 -15.95 -29.63
C GLU A 207 -6.70 -14.97 -28.47
N GLY A 208 -6.17 -15.39 -27.30
CA GLY A 208 -5.56 -14.52 -26.34
C GLY A 208 -6.26 -14.31 -25.00
N GLU A 209 -6.73 -15.38 -24.34
CA GLU A 209 -6.86 -15.34 -22.88
C GLU A 209 -5.52 -15.75 -22.26
N GLY A 210 -4.67 -14.77 -21.97
CA GLY A 210 -3.53 -14.96 -21.09
C GLY A 210 -4.05 -15.32 -19.70
N GLU A 211 -3.92 -16.57 -19.29
CA GLU A 211 -4.19 -16.99 -17.91
C GLU A 211 -3.23 -16.25 -17.00
N VAL A 212 -3.76 -15.28 -16.24
CA VAL A 212 -3.08 -14.64 -15.13
C VAL A 212 -2.92 -15.69 -14.02
N GLN A 213 -1.74 -16.30 -13.93
CA GLN A 213 -1.37 -17.17 -12.82
C GLN A 213 -0.97 -16.28 -11.64
N GLY A 214 -1.85 -16.04 -10.66
CA GLY A 214 -1.47 -15.25 -9.50
C GLY A 214 -2.64 -14.94 -8.55
N ASN A 215 -2.32 -14.22 -7.50
CA ASN A 215 -3.27 -13.76 -6.46
C ASN A 215 -4.21 -12.64 -6.92
N GLY A 216 -4.41 -12.42 -8.18
CA GLY A 216 -5.13 -11.30 -8.79
C GLY A 216 -4.20 -10.47 -9.69
N PRO A 217 -4.69 -9.41 -10.36
CA PRO A 217 -6.09 -9.01 -10.38
C PRO A 217 -6.95 -9.95 -11.24
N GLU A 218 -8.24 -9.95 -11.00
CA GLU A 218 -9.21 -10.68 -11.83
C GLU A 218 -9.65 -9.84 -13.04
N VAL A 219 -10.18 -10.48 -14.09
CA VAL A 219 -10.74 -9.77 -15.24
C VAL A 219 -11.86 -8.79 -14.82
N SER A 220 -12.59 -9.13 -13.77
CA SER A 220 -13.63 -8.28 -13.18
C SER A 220 -13.08 -6.98 -12.55
N ASP A 221 -11.79 -6.89 -12.27
CA ASP A 221 -11.14 -5.68 -11.76
C ASP A 221 -10.88 -4.64 -12.85
N PHE A 222 -11.14 -4.98 -14.11
CA PHE A 222 -10.96 -4.11 -15.27
C PHE A 222 -12.29 -3.62 -15.84
N VAL A 223 -12.31 -2.40 -16.35
CA VAL A 223 -13.47 -1.81 -16.99
C VAL A 223 -13.06 -0.92 -18.17
N ASP A 224 -13.83 -1.00 -19.25
CA ASP A 224 -13.65 -0.11 -20.41
C ASP A 224 -13.87 1.35 -19.99
N ILE A 225 -12.84 2.19 -20.17
CA ILE A 225 -12.89 3.61 -19.81
C ILE A 225 -13.97 4.37 -20.59
N GLU A 226 -14.32 3.95 -21.81
CA GLU A 226 -15.36 4.59 -22.61
C GLU A 226 -16.76 4.39 -22.00
N SER A 227 -16.95 3.34 -21.21
CA SER A 227 -18.19 3.06 -20.49
C SER A 227 -18.35 3.91 -19.22
N VAL A 228 -17.29 4.50 -18.71
CA VAL A 228 -17.25 5.26 -17.45
C VAL A 228 -17.81 6.66 -17.67
N ARG A 229 -18.66 7.14 -16.77
CA ARG A 229 -19.21 8.50 -16.85
C ARG A 229 -18.12 9.53 -16.47
N PRO A 230 -18.08 10.69 -17.16
CA PRO A 230 -17.21 11.79 -16.73
C PRO A 230 -17.50 12.20 -15.28
N ALA A 231 -16.43 12.51 -14.54
CA ALA A 231 -16.54 12.99 -13.18
C ALA A 231 -17.24 14.35 -13.12
N ALA A 232 -17.89 14.64 -12.00
CA ALA A 232 -18.51 15.93 -11.76
C ALA A 232 -17.48 17.07 -11.76
N ASP A 233 -17.93 18.27 -12.11
CA ASP A 233 -17.11 19.49 -12.15
C ASP A 233 -16.39 19.73 -10.81
N ARG A 234 -15.14 20.16 -10.89
CA ARG A 234 -14.36 20.59 -9.72
C ARG A 234 -14.98 21.82 -9.05
N PRO A 235 -14.75 22.04 -7.74
CA PRO A 235 -15.23 23.22 -7.04
C PRO A 235 -14.82 24.52 -7.75
N ARG A 236 -15.77 25.45 -7.89
CA ARG A 236 -15.51 26.73 -8.54
C ARG A 236 -14.60 27.60 -7.66
N ASN A 237 -13.63 28.25 -8.28
CA ASN A 237 -12.76 29.18 -7.59
C ASN A 237 -13.54 30.36 -7.00
N ARG A 238 -13.39 30.59 -5.69
CA ARG A 238 -13.97 31.72 -4.95
C ARG A 238 -13.13 33.00 -5.13
N ARG A 239 -13.66 34.12 -4.67
CA ARG A 239 -12.90 35.37 -4.57
C ARG A 239 -11.76 35.16 -3.56
N GLY A 240 -10.53 35.43 -3.98
CA GLY A 240 -9.33 35.20 -3.15
C GLY A 240 -8.65 33.85 -3.32
N ALA A 241 -9.20 32.96 -4.16
CA ALA A 241 -8.57 31.68 -4.51
C ALA A 241 -7.12 31.85 -4.98
N SER A 242 -6.28 30.88 -4.69
CA SER A 242 -4.94 30.77 -5.27
C SER A 242 -5.01 29.92 -6.54
N ARG A 243 -4.84 30.56 -7.70
CA ARG A 243 -5.06 29.95 -9.02
C ARG A 243 -3.79 29.57 -9.75
N GLY A 244 -2.64 29.80 -9.14
CA GLY A 244 -1.35 29.47 -9.71
C GLY A 244 -0.99 28.00 -9.51
N SER A 245 0.11 27.62 -10.14
CA SER A 245 0.68 26.28 -9.96
C SER A 245 2.20 26.34 -10.06
N PHE A 246 2.85 25.38 -9.42
CA PHE A 246 4.26 25.12 -9.55
C PHE A 246 4.46 23.66 -9.99
N SER A 247 5.30 23.43 -11.00
CA SER A 247 5.67 22.07 -11.43
C SER A 247 7.14 21.85 -11.18
N THR A 248 7.47 20.66 -10.69
CA THR A 248 8.83 20.16 -10.58
C THR A 248 9.03 18.98 -11.54
N ASP A 249 10.25 18.81 -12.03
CA ASP A 249 10.63 17.73 -12.94
C ASP A 249 11.71 16.91 -12.21
N CYS A 250 11.34 15.71 -11.77
CA CYS A 250 12.21 14.81 -11.02
C CYS A 250 12.51 13.49 -11.79
N GLY A 251 12.22 13.46 -13.10
CA GLY A 251 12.38 12.27 -13.91
C GLY A 251 11.20 11.30 -13.74
N ARG A 252 11.45 10.05 -14.11
CA ARG A 252 10.44 8.97 -14.10
C ARG A 252 11.00 7.63 -13.59
N ASN A 253 12.03 7.69 -12.77
CA ASN A 253 12.80 6.56 -12.26
C ASN A 253 13.65 5.84 -13.33
N ASP A 254 14.18 6.57 -14.32
CA ASP A 254 15.09 5.99 -15.34
C ASP A 254 16.37 5.37 -14.74
N ASN A 255 16.69 5.69 -13.50
CA ASN A 255 17.83 5.14 -12.75
C ASN A 255 17.51 3.87 -11.97
N GLY A 256 16.27 3.37 -12.06
CA GLY A 256 15.86 2.10 -11.46
C GLY A 256 15.99 2.04 -9.94
N LYS A 257 15.62 3.12 -9.24
CA LYS A 257 15.58 3.11 -7.78
C LYS A 257 14.28 2.48 -7.32
N PHE A 258 14.39 1.24 -6.86
CA PHE A 258 13.28 0.49 -6.27
C PHE A 258 13.67 0.01 -4.88
N ASN A 259 12.75 -0.02 -3.94
CA ASN A 259 12.86 -0.78 -2.70
C ASN A 259 11.46 -1.08 -2.12
N PRO A 260 11.32 -2.11 -1.27
CA PRO A 260 10.06 -2.49 -0.64
C PRO A 260 9.85 -1.83 0.72
N ASP A 261 10.50 -0.69 0.96
CA ASP A 261 10.44 0.03 2.22
C ASP A 261 9.33 1.08 2.20
N ASN A 262 8.82 1.42 3.38
CA ASN A 262 8.00 2.60 3.56
C ASN A 262 8.50 3.42 4.75
N VAL A 263 9.31 4.43 4.47
CA VAL A 263 9.93 5.30 5.48
C VAL A 263 8.91 6.17 6.24
N ILE A 264 7.68 6.28 5.76
CA ILE A 264 6.59 6.96 6.47
C ILE A 264 5.88 5.97 7.39
N ALA A 265 5.29 4.91 6.84
CA ALA A 265 4.43 4.00 7.59
C ALA A 265 5.19 2.96 8.43
N ALA A 266 6.44 2.63 8.05
CA ALA A 266 7.25 1.60 8.72
C ALA A 266 8.72 2.04 8.86
N PRO A 267 9.02 3.18 9.50
CA PRO A 267 10.39 3.66 9.65
C PRO A 267 11.25 2.66 10.42
N GLY A 268 12.45 2.39 9.90
CA GLY A 268 13.40 1.45 10.49
C GLY A 268 13.07 -0.03 10.26
N VAL A 269 12.13 -0.34 9.36
CA VAL A 269 11.73 -1.72 9.02
C VAL A 269 11.99 -1.98 7.54
N SER A 270 12.98 -2.82 7.23
CA SER A 270 13.20 -3.30 5.86
C SER A 270 11.99 -4.11 5.39
N ASN A 271 11.63 -3.97 4.11
CA ASN A 271 10.44 -4.60 3.53
C ASN A 271 9.15 -4.26 4.30
N GLY A 272 9.07 -3.06 4.86
CA GLY A 272 7.89 -2.65 5.64
C GLY A 272 6.63 -2.45 4.80
N ALA A 273 6.77 -2.32 3.48
CA ALA A 273 5.64 -2.20 2.55
C ALA A 273 5.18 -3.54 1.97
N HIS A 274 6.01 -4.60 2.00
CA HIS A 274 5.73 -5.88 1.35
C HIS A 274 5.38 -5.78 -0.15
N HIS A 275 5.75 -4.68 -0.79
CA HIS A 275 5.61 -4.42 -2.22
C HIS A 275 6.66 -3.40 -2.65
N MET A 276 7.06 -3.45 -3.92
CA MET A 276 8.04 -2.53 -4.46
C MET A 276 7.45 -1.14 -4.68
N HIS A 277 8.25 -0.12 -4.41
CA HIS A 277 7.95 1.27 -4.76
C HIS A 277 8.89 1.79 -5.84
N ASP A 278 8.32 2.61 -6.75
CA ASP A 278 9.03 3.54 -7.63
C ASP A 278 9.38 4.82 -6.86
N TYR A 279 10.59 5.35 -7.05
CA TYR A 279 11.05 6.59 -6.42
C TYR A 279 11.53 7.61 -7.44
N VAL A 280 11.08 8.86 -7.32
CA VAL A 280 11.71 10.01 -7.96
C VAL A 280 11.99 11.10 -6.91
N GLY A 281 12.97 11.96 -7.19
CA GLY A 281 13.44 12.96 -6.26
C GLY A 281 14.57 12.43 -5.39
N ASN A 282 14.38 12.33 -4.09
CA ASN A 282 15.42 12.00 -3.12
C ASN A 282 16.04 10.62 -3.35
N GLN A 283 17.37 10.56 -3.37
CA GLN A 283 18.10 9.31 -3.60
C GLN A 283 18.54 8.58 -2.32
N ALA A 284 18.36 9.21 -1.16
CA ALA A 284 18.69 8.62 0.13
C ALA A 284 17.50 7.88 0.78
N THR A 285 16.33 7.84 0.13
CA THR A 285 15.12 7.24 0.70
C THR A 285 15.21 5.72 0.78
N ASP A 286 15.17 5.20 1.99
CA ASP A 286 15.03 3.78 2.38
C ASP A 286 14.36 3.71 3.76
N ALA A 287 14.16 2.50 4.31
CA ALA A 287 13.53 2.30 5.62
C ALA A 287 14.20 3.07 6.77
N PHE A 288 15.49 3.34 6.68
CA PHE A 288 16.32 3.89 7.76
C PHE A 288 16.62 5.39 7.60
N ALA A 289 16.17 5.99 6.49
CA ALA A 289 16.45 7.40 6.19
C ALA A 289 15.74 8.33 7.19
N GLY A 290 16.51 9.04 8.00
CA GLY A 290 16.03 10.12 8.86
C GLY A 290 15.92 11.45 8.10
N ASP A 291 15.43 12.48 8.79
CA ASP A 291 15.27 13.82 8.23
C ASP A 291 16.63 14.41 7.77
N ASP A 292 17.72 14.14 8.50
CA ASP A 292 19.05 14.60 8.15
C ASP A 292 19.59 13.90 6.89
N ASP A 293 19.33 12.59 6.73
CA ASP A 293 19.69 11.82 5.54
C ASP A 293 18.94 12.34 4.31
N LEU A 294 17.64 12.55 4.44
CA LEU A 294 16.81 13.13 3.39
C LEU A 294 17.26 14.55 3.03
N ALA A 295 17.63 15.36 4.03
CA ALA A 295 18.14 16.72 3.81
C ALA A 295 19.48 16.77 3.08
N ALA A 296 20.36 15.79 3.37
CA ALA A 296 21.68 15.66 2.75
C ALA A 296 21.63 14.93 1.40
N GLY A 297 20.60 14.12 1.16
CA GLY A 297 20.47 13.26 -0.01
C GLY A 297 20.55 14.01 -1.33
N ALA A 298 21.12 13.35 -2.35
CA ALA A 298 21.04 13.81 -3.73
C ALA A 298 19.60 13.73 -4.24
N THR A 299 19.29 14.42 -5.33
CA THR A 299 17.95 14.39 -5.94
C THR A 299 18.02 14.24 -7.45
N THR A 300 17.08 13.49 -8.03
CA THR A 300 16.87 13.44 -9.48
C THR A 300 16.13 14.68 -10.01
N CYS A 301 15.57 15.52 -9.12
CA CYS A 301 14.84 16.71 -9.53
C CYS A 301 15.77 17.70 -10.23
N ARG A 302 15.32 18.24 -11.37
CA ARG A 302 16.04 19.27 -12.12
C ARG A 302 16.35 20.50 -11.28
N ASN A 303 15.42 20.86 -10.39
CA ASN A 303 15.65 21.90 -9.39
C ASN A 303 16.27 21.27 -8.14
N GLN A 304 17.55 21.49 -7.93
CA GLN A 304 18.31 20.92 -6.82
C GLN A 304 17.89 21.41 -5.41
N GLY A 305 17.05 22.44 -5.33
CA GLY A 305 16.37 22.84 -4.10
C GLY A 305 15.17 21.99 -3.74
N ASP A 306 14.75 21.09 -4.63
CA ASP A 306 13.74 20.08 -4.40
C ASP A 306 14.44 18.72 -4.16
N ARG A 307 14.54 18.36 -2.89
CA ARG A 307 15.05 17.07 -2.43
C ARG A 307 13.93 16.21 -1.86
N SER A 308 12.69 16.52 -2.21
CA SER A 308 11.53 15.77 -1.75
C SER A 308 11.56 14.34 -2.28
N THR A 309 10.96 13.45 -1.52
CA THR A 309 10.70 12.08 -1.96
C THR A 309 9.28 12.00 -2.49
N TYR A 310 9.15 11.42 -3.66
CA TYR A 310 7.87 11.07 -4.30
C TYR A 310 7.95 9.60 -4.65
N TYR A 311 7.04 8.78 -4.12
CA TYR A 311 7.07 7.35 -4.39
C TYR A 311 5.66 6.76 -4.40
N TRP A 312 5.53 5.62 -5.03
CA TRP A 312 4.27 4.90 -5.25
C TRP A 312 4.56 3.43 -5.55
N PRO A 313 3.62 2.50 -5.33
CA PRO A 313 3.80 1.10 -5.71
C PRO A 313 4.09 0.96 -7.21
N VAL A 314 5.01 0.09 -7.58
CA VAL A 314 5.29 -0.17 -8.99
C VAL A 314 4.08 -0.77 -9.70
N LEU A 315 4.03 -0.61 -11.02
CA LEU A 315 3.11 -1.32 -11.90
C LEU A 315 3.86 -2.46 -12.57
N ARG A 316 3.29 -3.67 -12.59
CA ARG A 316 3.88 -4.83 -13.27
C ARG A 316 3.02 -5.31 -14.43
N LEU A 317 3.67 -5.82 -15.47
CA LEU A 317 3.01 -6.63 -16.49
C LEU A 317 2.88 -8.07 -15.99
N GLN A 318 1.66 -8.62 -16.09
CA GLN A 318 1.32 -9.99 -15.72
C GLN A 318 1.39 -10.91 -16.95
N ASN A 319 2.53 -10.90 -17.64
CA ASN A 319 2.70 -11.58 -18.93
C ASN A 319 3.40 -12.94 -18.83
N GLY A 320 3.67 -13.42 -17.60
CA GLY A 320 4.34 -14.70 -17.37
C GLY A 320 5.81 -14.73 -17.78
N GLN A 321 6.45 -13.57 -17.96
CA GLN A 321 7.89 -13.48 -18.17
C GLN A 321 8.63 -13.68 -16.84
N ASP A 322 9.86 -14.19 -16.92
CA ASP A 322 10.75 -14.27 -15.78
C ASP A 322 11.04 -12.88 -15.23
N GLU A 323 11.08 -12.79 -13.93
CA GLU A 323 11.29 -11.55 -13.18
C GLU A 323 12.64 -11.59 -12.48
N ASP A 324 13.35 -10.49 -12.48
CA ASP A 324 14.65 -10.37 -11.80
C ASP A 324 14.51 -10.40 -10.26
N ASP A 325 13.30 -10.17 -9.73
CA ASP A 325 13.04 -10.06 -8.28
C ASP A 325 12.15 -11.16 -7.68
N VAL A 326 12.00 -12.30 -8.36
CA VAL A 326 11.20 -13.46 -7.89
C VAL A 326 11.53 -13.89 -6.45
N ALA A 327 12.80 -13.82 -6.05
CA ALA A 327 13.25 -14.19 -4.71
C ALA A 327 13.45 -12.97 -3.79
N ALA A 328 13.11 -11.76 -4.23
CA ALA A 328 13.33 -10.54 -3.48
C ALA A 328 12.14 -10.20 -2.56
N ASP A 329 12.44 -9.51 -1.47
CA ASP A 329 11.45 -8.86 -0.63
C ASP A 329 10.73 -7.77 -1.45
N GLY A 330 9.42 -7.64 -1.32
CA GLY A 330 8.59 -6.76 -2.12
C GLY A 330 8.28 -7.27 -3.53
N GLY A 331 9.00 -8.28 -4.01
CA GLY A 331 8.78 -8.99 -5.26
C GLY A 331 8.07 -10.33 -5.05
N GLY A 332 8.58 -11.39 -5.72
CA GLY A 332 7.97 -12.72 -5.69
C GLY A 332 7.78 -13.32 -4.30
N LYS A 333 8.64 -12.99 -3.32
CA LYS A 333 8.44 -13.42 -1.92
C LYS A 333 7.15 -12.88 -1.30
N ASP A 334 6.73 -11.70 -1.68
CA ASP A 334 5.50 -11.07 -1.23
C ASP A 334 4.38 -11.19 -2.28
N GLN A 335 4.53 -12.13 -3.24
CA GLN A 335 3.57 -12.50 -4.28
C GLN A 335 3.32 -11.37 -5.31
N ASN A 336 4.23 -10.41 -5.40
CA ASN A 336 4.23 -9.41 -6.45
C ASN A 336 5.05 -9.95 -7.63
N THR A 337 4.35 -10.39 -8.66
CA THR A 337 4.92 -11.06 -9.83
C THR A 337 4.71 -10.23 -11.11
N GLY A 338 5.58 -10.40 -12.10
CA GLY A 338 5.55 -9.70 -13.37
C GLY A 338 6.65 -8.66 -13.52
N GLU A 339 6.87 -8.23 -14.74
CA GLU A 339 7.90 -7.26 -15.10
C GLU A 339 7.53 -5.85 -14.63
N ILE A 340 8.40 -5.21 -13.83
CA ILE A 340 8.21 -3.82 -13.37
C ILE A 340 8.23 -2.87 -14.57
N GLN A 341 7.21 -2.02 -14.68
CA GLN A 341 7.08 -1.05 -15.75
C GLN A 341 7.57 0.33 -15.32
N THR A 342 8.57 0.85 -16.02
CA THR A 342 8.97 2.25 -15.87
C THR A 342 7.92 3.18 -16.48
N PRO A 343 7.44 4.20 -15.77
CA PRO A 343 6.50 5.16 -16.33
C PRO A 343 6.99 5.80 -17.63
N SER A 344 6.11 5.98 -18.59
CA SER A 344 6.41 6.78 -19.80
C SER A 344 6.46 8.27 -19.49
N GLN A 345 5.70 8.73 -18.48
CA GLN A 345 5.69 10.12 -18.03
C GLN A 345 5.30 10.23 -16.55
N VAL A 346 6.00 11.07 -15.80
CA VAL A 346 5.64 11.50 -14.44
C VAL A 346 5.47 13.01 -14.41
N THR A 347 4.34 13.49 -13.89
CA THR A 347 4.05 14.92 -13.73
C THR A 347 3.79 15.22 -12.26
N LEU A 348 4.64 16.05 -11.66
CA LEU A 348 4.52 16.54 -10.29
C LEU A 348 4.11 18.00 -10.32
N LYS A 349 2.91 18.33 -9.84
CA LYS A 349 2.34 19.65 -9.91
C LYS A 349 1.71 20.06 -8.59
N PHE A 350 2.16 21.15 -8.03
CA PHE A 350 1.57 21.80 -6.86
C PHE A 350 0.54 22.85 -7.30
N VAL A 351 -0.69 22.73 -6.84
CA VAL A 351 -1.80 23.64 -7.16
C VAL A 351 -2.28 24.37 -5.92
N GLY A 352 -3.02 25.44 -6.12
CA GLY A 352 -3.57 26.25 -5.04
C GLY A 352 -4.94 25.81 -4.57
N SER A 353 -5.48 26.52 -3.57
CA SER A 353 -6.79 26.29 -3.01
C SER A 353 -7.87 27.10 -3.75
N PRO A 354 -9.03 26.49 -4.07
CA PRO A 354 -10.16 27.20 -4.66
C PRO A 354 -10.82 28.18 -3.67
N ALA A 355 -10.56 28.05 -2.37
CA ALA A 355 -11.20 28.85 -1.33
C ALA A 355 -10.36 30.04 -0.86
N GLY A 356 -9.01 29.98 -0.95
CA GLY A 356 -8.15 31.03 -0.39
C GLY A 356 -6.69 30.94 -0.82
N LYS A 357 -5.83 31.57 -0.04
CA LYS A 357 -4.37 31.51 -0.21
C LYS A 357 -3.81 30.29 0.49
N VAL A 358 -2.75 29.71 -0.09
CA VAL A 358 -2.00 28.64 0.53
C VAL A 358 -0.86 29.18 1.39
N THR A 359 -0.50 28.45 2.44
CA THR A 359 0.69 28.67 3.28
C THR A 359 1.80 27.68 2.88
N ALA A 360 3.03 27.94 3.32
CA ALA A 360 4.14 27.04 3.08
C ALA A 360 3.91 25.70 3.79
N MET A 361 4.23 24.61 3.12
CA MET A 361 4.37 23.31 3.77
C MET A 361 5.62 23.31 4.67
N PRO A 362 5.56 22.76 5.87
CA PRO A 362 6.77 22.59 6.68
C PRO A 362 7.72 21.61 5.99
N ARG A 363 9.00 21.78 6.22
CA ARG A 363 10.00 20.79 5.79
C ARG A 363 9.77 19.48 6.54
N PHE A 364 9.94 18.37 5.87
CA PHE A 364 9.69 17.01 6.35
C PHE A 364 8.20 16.67 6.59
N LEU A 365 7.27 17.48 6.09
CA LEU A 365 5.87 17.08 6.03
C LEU A 365 5.74 15.78 5.24
N ARG A 366 5.18 14.76 5.86
CA ARG A 366 4.90 13.44 5.29
C ARG A 366 3.42 13.33 4.96
N ILE A 367 3.09 12.85 3.79
CA ILE A 367 1.70 12.66 3.37
C ILE A 367 1.58 11.34 2.62
N ILE A 368 0.66 10.49 3.05
CA ILE A 368 0.20 9.30 2.31
C ILE A 368 -1.18 9.62 1.74
N THR A 369 -1.39 9.44 0.44
CA THR A 369 -2.70 9.52 -0.21
C THR A 369 -3.07 8.17 -0.82
N GLY A 370 -4.32 7.76 -0.72
CA GLY A 370 -4.71 6.38 -0.97
C GLY A 370 -4.52 5.49 0.26
N ASP A 371 -4.79 4.21 0.14
CA ASP A 371 -4.67 3.26 1.25
C ASP A 371 -4.23 1.88 0.75
N ALA A 372 -2.99 1.51 1.10
CA ALA A 372 -2.40 0.22 0.74
C ALA A 372 -3.22 -0.99 1.25
N LYS A 373 -4.15 -0.78 2.19
CA LYS A 373 -4.97 -1.83 2.80
C LYS A 373 -6.46 -1.63 2.56
N ALA A 374 -6.82 -0.81 1.56
CA ALA A 374 -8.22 -0.45 1.30
C ALA A 374 -9.11 -1.66 0.99
N PHE A 375 -8.57 -2.73 0.43
CA PHE A 375 -9.36 -3.93 0.12
C PHE A 375 -9.78 -4.69 1.39
N THR A 376 -8.92 -4.76 2.41
CA THR A 376 -9.23 -5.43 3.67
C THR A 376 -9.86 -4.52 4.72
N ASN A 377 -9.48 -3.24 4.76
CA ASN A 377 -9.88 -2.30 5.82
C ASN A 377 -11.02 -1.36 5.38
N GLY A 378 -11.45 -1.44 4.11
CA GLY A 378 -12.45 -0.55 3.54
C GLY A 378 -11.83 0.67 2.85
N ASP A 379 -12.63 1.34 2.02
CA ASP A 379 -12.21 2.35 1.04
C ASP A 379 -12.23 3.81 1.57
N ALA A 380 -12.43 4.00 2.88
CA ALA A 380 -12.56 5.33 3.48
C ALA A 380 -11.38 6.27 3.16
N ASN A 381 -10.18 5.73 3.01
CA ASN A 381 -8.96 6.47 2.66
C ASN A 381 -8.53 6.26 1.19
N ALA A 382 -9.21 5.42 0.42
CA ALA A 382 -8.89 5.21 -0.99
C ALA A 382 -9.06 6.51 -1.77
N ASN A 383 -7.97 7.00 -2.37
CA ASN A 383 -7.97 8.28 -3.08
C ASN A 383 -7.14 8.27 -4.37
N ALA A 384 -6.43 7.19 -4.65
CA ALA A 384 -5.82 6.98 -5.96
C ALA A 384 -6.91 6.84 -7.02
N SER A 385 -6.59 7.21 -8.24
CA SER A 385 -7.54 7.05 -9.34
C SER A 385 -6.84 6.67 -10.64
N TRP A 386 -7.54 5.87 -11.42
CA TRP A 386 -7.11 5.31 -12.68
C TRP A 386 -7.93 5.89 -13.84
N SER A 387 -7.28 6.06 -14.97
CA SER A 387 -7.89 6.56 -16.19
C SER A 387 -7.04 6.20 -17.41
N CYS A 388 -7.38 6.78 -18.57
CA CYS A 388 -6.59 6.70 -19.79
C CYS A 388 -6.24 8.09 -20.31
N THR A 389 -5.13 8.21 -21.05
CA THR A 389 -4.78 9.47 -21.74
C THR A 389 -5.90 9.86 -22.69
N GLY A 390 -6.36 11.11 -22.56
CA GLY A 390 -7.51 11.65 -23.32
C GLY A 390 -8.87 11.40 -22.66
N PHE A 391 -8.92 10.64 -21.56
CA PHE A 391 -10.14 10.30 -20.80
C PHE A 391 -10.01 10.70 -19.33
N GLU A 392 -9.12 11.62 -18.98
CA GLU A 392 -8.85 11.99 -17.57
C GLU A 392 -10.01 12.71 -16.89
N ASP A 393 -11.10 13.00 -17.59
CA ASP A 393 -12.38 13.38 -17.02
C ASP A 393 -13.18 12.19 -16.48
N ARG A 394 -12.75 10.94 -16.73
CA ARG A 394 -13.32 9.69 -16.24
C ARG A 394 -12.35 9.03 -15.29
N GLN A 395 -12.73 8.87 -14.05
CA GLN A 395 -11.84 8.43 -12.97
C GLN A 395 -12.42 7.17 -12.31
N LEU A 396 -11.57 6.17 -12.16
CA LEU A 396 -11.85 4.89 -11.51
C LEU A 396 -11.05 4.82 -10.21
N ARG A 397 -11.64 4.32 -9.12
CA ARG A 397 -10.95 4.15 -7.84
C ARG A 397 -10.74 2.68 -7.48
N ASP A 398 -11.70 1.85 -7.86
CA ASP A 398 -11.80 0.42 -7.52
C ASP A 398 -11.64 -0.51 -8.73
N LYS A 399 -11.34 0.06 -9.90
CA LYS A 399 -11.14 -0.69 -11.15
C LYS A 399 -9.93 -0.16 -11.90
N TYR A 400 -9.24 -1.06 -12.61
CA TYR A 400 -8.27 -0.71 -13.64
C TYR A 400 -8.98 -0.31 -14.93
N PRO A 401 -8.44 0.64 -15.70
CA PRO A 401 -9.01 0.99 -17.00
C PRO A 401 -8.56 0.01 -18.09
N ILE A 402 -9.48 -0.36 -18.97
CA ILE A 402 -9.15 -0.84 -20.30
C ILE A 402 -9.12 0.40 -21.20
N CYS A 403 -7.92 0.74 -21.69
CA CYS A 403 -7.71 1.91 -22.52
C CYS A 403 -7.93 1.57 -23.99
N PRO A 404 -8.61 2.44 -24.80
CA PRO A 404 -8.74 2.24 -26.23
C PRO A 404 -7.40 2.38 -26.93
N GLU A 405 -7.31 1.86 -28.17
CA GLU A 405 -6.11 1.92 -28.99
C GLU A 405 -5.54 3.35 -29.09
N GLY A 406 -4.25 3.51 -28.88
CA GLY A 406 -3.54 4.81 -28.87
C GLY A 406 -3.65 5.60 -27.57
N SER A 407 -4.38 5.10 -26.56
CA SER A 407 -4.41 5.65 -25.21
C SER A 407 -3.54 4.82 -24.26
N GLN A 408 -2.97 5.49 -23.25
CA GLN A 408 -2.08 4.90 -22.25
C GLN A 408 -2.75 4.94 -20.89
N VAL A 409 -2.40 4.00 -20.00
CA VAL A 409 -2.90 3.97 -18.62
C VAL A 409 -2.37 5.16 -17.83
N VAL A 410 -3.28 5.82 -17.10
CA VAL A 410 -2.99 6.98 -16.24
C VAL A 410 -3.35 6.67 -14.80
N ARG A 411 -2.38 6.82 -13.89
CA ARG A 411 -2.60 6.86 -12.44
C ARG A 411 -2.55 8.30 -11.97
N SER A 412 -3.45 8.69 -11.08
CA SER A 412 -3.51 10.04 -10.55
C SER A 412 -3.68 10.05 -9.03
N PHE A 413 -2.86 10.85 -8.36
CA PHE A 413 -2.91 11.05 -6.92
C PHE A 413 -3.11 12.53 -6.62
N ALA A 414 -4.21 12.86 -5.94
CA ALA A 414 -4.45 14.19 -5.40
C ALA A 414 -4.23 14.13 -3.89
N PHE A 415 -3.10 14.66 -3.43
CA PHE A 415 -2.73 14.62 -2.02
C PHE A 415 -3.59 15.55 -1.17
N GLN A 416 -3.60 15.35 0.14
CA GLN A 416 -4.24 16.23 1.08
C GLN A 416 -3.69 17.65 0.93
N SER A 417 -4.56 18.63 1.01
CA SER A 417 -4.25 20.06 0.77
C SER A 417 -4.48 20.97 1.97
N CYS A 418 -4.80 20.36 3.11
CA CYS A 418 -5.02 21.05 4.38
C CYS A 418 -4.10 20.43 5.44
N TRP A 419 -3.41 21.28 6.20
CA TRP A 419 -2.44 20.90 7.24
C TRP A 419 -2.86 21.51 8.58
N ASP A 420 -2.69 20.78 9.69
CA ASP A 420 -3.06 21.19 11.03
C ASP A 420 -2.26 22.41 11.56
N GLY A 421 -1.18 22.79 10.87
CA GLY A 421 -0.36 23.93 11.19
C GLY A 421 0.69 23.67 12.27
N GLN A 422 0.89 22.42 12.70
CA GLN A 422 1.76 22.05 13.80
C GLN A 422 2.66 20.84 13.48
N ASN A 423 2.08 19.73 13.06
CA ASN A 423 2.77 18.44 12.95
C ASN A 423 3.27 18.17 11.53
N THR A 424 4.47 17.61 11.40
CA THR A 424 4.99 17.13 10.11
C THR A 424 4.54 15.71 9.80
N ASP A 425 4.07 14.99 10.80
CA ASP A 425 3.52 13.66 10.72
C ASP A 425 2.57 13.41 11.91
N SER A 426 1.81 12.31 11.86
CA SER A 426 0.95 11.84 12.95
C SER A 426 1.09 10.32 13.07
N ALA A 427 0.63 9.74 14.18
CA ALA A 427 0.80 8.31 14.43
C ALA A 427 0.14 7.40 13.38
N ASN A 428 -0.96 7.86 12.81
CA ASN A 428 -1.62 7.16 11.70
C ASN A 428 -1.25 7.74 10.32
N HIS A 429 -0.24 8.61 10.25
CA HIS A 429 0.24 9.28 9.05
C HIS A 429 -0.84 10.04 8.25
N ARG A 430 -1.99 10.37 8.88
CA ARG A 430 -3.18 10.93 8.23
C ARG A 430 -3.79 12.13 8.95
N THR A 431 -3.83 12.14 10.30
CA THR A 431 -4.62 13.13 11.05
C THR A 431 -4.00 14.54 11.10
N HIS A 432 -2.74 14.70 10.76
CA HIS A 432 -2.07 16.01 10.63
C HIS A 432 -2.37 16.71 9.30
N VAL A 433 -2.96 16.00 8.33
CA VAL A 433 -3.39 16.53 7.03
C VAL A 433 -4.84 16.11 6.74
N ALA A 434 -5.51 16.87 5.87
CA ALA A 434 -6.89 16.59 5.47
C ALA A 434 -7.14 17.00 4.01
N PHE A 435 -8.14 16.39 3.39
CA PHE A 435 -8.68 16.89 2.14
C PHE A 435 -9.50 18.15 2.38
N ALA A 436 -9.53 19.04 1.40
CA ALA A 436 -10.48 20.14 1.41
C ALA A 436 -11.91 19.60 1.29
N GLN A 437 -12.83 20.27 1.97
CA GLN A 437 -14.26 19.98 1.88
C GLN A 437 -14.80 20.26 0.46
N GLU A 438 -16.00 19.84 0.14
CA GLU A 438 -16.63 20.03 -1.17
C GLU A 438 -16.64 21.50 -1.63
N ASP A 439 -16.72 22.43 -0.70
CA ASP A 439 -16.69 23.86 -0.98
C ASP A 439 -15.26 24.42 -1.19
N GLY A 440 -14.24 23.57 -1.10
CA GLY A 440 -12.83 23.86 -1.28
C GLY A 440 -12.13 24.47 -0.06
N ARG A 441 -12.79 24.58 1.09
CA ARG A 441 -12.19 25.03 2.34
C ARG A 441 -11.55 23.88 3.10
N CYS A 442 -10.55 24.22 3.90
CA CYS A 442 -10.04 23.27 4.87
C CYS A 442 -11.01 23.12 6.06
N PRO A 443 -11.05 21.96 6.70
CA PRO A 443 -11.72 21.77 7.99
C PRO A 443 -11.24 22.79 9.03
N ASP A 444 -12.03 23.02 10.06
CA ASP A 444 -11.67 23.90 11.16
C ASP A 444 -10.37 23.45 11.83
N GLY A 445 -9.49 24.40 12.13
CA GLY A 445 -8.16 24.12 12.67
C GLY A 445 -7.07 23.86 11.60
N PHE A 446 -7.44 23.58 10.37
CA PHE A 446 -6.50 23.31 9.28
C PHE A 446 -6.25 24.54 8.40
N ARG A 447 -5.05 24.57 7.79
CA ARG A 447 -4.60 25.65 6.88
C ARG A 447 -4.37 25.08 5.49
N ALA A 448 -4.79 25.79 4.45
CA ALA A 448 -4.53 25.39 3.08
C ALA A 448 -3.03 25.47 2.76
N ILE A 449 -2.49 24.38 2.20
CA ILE A 449 -1.13 24.23 1.69
C ILE A 449 -1.16 23.95 0.18
N PRO A 450 -0.05 24.10 -0.57
CA PRO A 450 0.03 23.63 -1.94
C PRO A 450 -0.36 22.15 -2.04
N GLN A 451 -1.35 21.83 -2.88
CA GLN A 451 -1.76 20.45 -3.12
C GLN A 451 -0.85 19.82 -4.16
N LEU A 452 -0.15 18.75 -3.82
CA LEU A 452 0.52 17.91 -4.81
C LEU A 452 -0.55 17.15 -5.62
N VAL A 453 -0.48 17.27 -6.92
CA VAL A 453 -1.19 16.45 -7.90
C VAL A 453 -0.13 15.72 -8.71
N GLN A 454 -0.10 14.41 -8.56
CA GLN A 454 0.81 13.51 -9.25
C GLN A 454 0.04 12.77 -10.34
N ARG A 455 0.60 12.71 -11.54
CA ARG A 455 0.05 12.01 -12.69
C ARG A 455 1.15 11.16 -13.30
N ILE A 456 0.90 9.87 -13.41
CA ILE A 456 1.85 8.88 -13.90
C ILE A 456 1.22 8.18 -15.08
N VAL A 457 1.95 8.05 -16.17
CA VAL A 457 1.49 7.40 -17.41
C VAL A 457 2.34 6.18 -17.67
N TYR A 458 1.69 5.07 -18.00
CA TYR A 458 2.33 3.83 -18.37
C TYR A 458 1.94 3.42 -19.78
N ASP A 459 2.92 3.01 -20.55
CA ASP A 459 2.75 2.43 -21.89
C ASP A 459 2.68 0.91 -21.75
N VAL A 460 1.50 0.42 -21.42
CA VAL A 460 1.22 -1.01 -21.22
C VAL A 460 0.22 -1.48 -22.28
N PRO A 461 0.26 -2.77 -22.66
CA PRO A 461 -0.72 -3.32 -23.60
C PRO A 461 -2.16 -3.04 -23.18
N PRO A 462 -3.08 -2.76 -24.12
CA PRO A 462 -4.51 -2.63 -23.83
C PRO A 462 -5.08 -3.91 -23.22
N GLY A 463 -5.98 -3.74 -22.24
CA GLY A 463 -6.71 -4.85 -21.65
C GLY A 463 -6.18 -5.30 -20.30
N PRO A 464 -6.73 -6.39 -19.73
CA PRO A 464 -6.21 -7.04 -18.55
C PRO A 464 -4.77 -7.54 -18.78
N GLY A 465 -3.93 -7.53 -17.76
CA GLY A 465 -2.55 -8.02 -17.88
C GLY A 465 -1.51 -7.11 -17.23
N PHE A 466 -1.95 -6.18 -16.39
CA PHE A 466 -1.09 -5.42 -15.50
C PHE A 466 -1.71 -5.30 -14.10
N ALA A 467 -0.87 -5.09 -13.11
CA ALA A 467 -1.28 -4.93 -11.74
C ALA A 467 -0.39 -3.94 -10.98
N VAL A 468 -0.94 -3.28 -9.97
CA VAL A 468 -0.15 -2.57 -8.96
C VAL A 468 0.40 -3.57 -7.96
N ASP A 469 1.63 -3.39 -7.49
CA ASP A 469 2.15 -4.14 -6.35
C ASP A 469 1.33 -3.83 -5.09
N SER A 470 1.13 -4.84 -4.25
CA SER A 470 0.34 -4.73 -3.02
C SER A 470 0.84 -5.67 -1.93
N PHE A 471 0.32 -5.53 -0.73
CA PHE A 471 0.40 -6.61 0.27
C PHE A 471 -0.30 -7.86 -0.27
N PRO A 472 0.18 -9.08 0.03
CA PRO A 472 -0.42 -10.32 -0.49
C PRO A 472 -1.94 -10.43 -0.27
N GLU A 473 -2.42 -9.98 0.88
CA GLU A 473 -3.84 -10.00 1.25
C GLU A 473 -4.71 -9.00 0.47
N GLN A 474 -4.09 -8.05 -0.21
CA GLN A 474 -4.79 -7.03 -0.98
C GLN A 474 -5.07 -7.45 -2.43
N LEU A 475 -4.52 -8.60 -2.86
CA LEU A 475 -4.81 -9.25 -4.14
C LEU A 475 -4.67 -8.33 -5.37
N HIS A 476 -3.71 -7.41 -5.33
CA HIS A 476 -3.47 -6.42 -6.39
C HIS A 476 -4.70 -5.61 -6.79
N LYS A 477 -5.65 -5.42 -5.87
CA LYS A 477 -6.87 -4.66 -6.17
C LYS A 477 -6.55 -3.17 -6.41
N PRO A 478 -7.09 -2.54 -7.46
CA PRO A 478 -6.77 -1.15 -7.82
C PRO A 478 -7.13 -0.13 -6.72
N VAL A 479 -8.05 -0.47 -5.83
CA VAL A 479 -8.45 0.37 -4.68
C VAL A 479 -7.32 0.56 -3.67
N THR A 480 -6.31 -0.35 -3.66
CA THR A 480 -5.16 -0.29 -2.74
C THR A 480 -4.04 0.63 -3.21
N ASP A 481 -4.21 1.22 -4.39
CA ASP A 481 -3.22 2.12 -4.94
C ASP A 481 -3.06 3.38 -4.09
N HIS A 482 -1.82 3.80 -3.88
CA HIS A 482 -1.46 4.92 -3.02
C HIS A 482 -0.23 5.67 -3.54
N GLY A 483 -0.02 6.85 -3.01
CA GLY A 483 1.17 7.63 -3.29
C GLY A 483 1.66 8.32 -2.03
N ASP A 484 2.97 8.48 -1.93
CA ASP A 484 3.68 8.94 -0.76
C ASP A 484 4.54 10.14 -1.11
N PHE A 485 4.59 11.09 -0.20
CA PHE A 485 5.31 12.34 -0.37
C PHE A 485 5.96 12.80 0.93
N ILE A 486 7.26 13.13 0.86
CA ILE A 486 7.98 13.82 1.94
C ILE A 486 8.51 15.13 1.41
N ASN A 487 8.06 16.24 1.98
CA ASN A 487 8.49 17.56 1.55
C ASN A 487 9.90 17.91 2.05
N VAL A 488 10.86 17.97 1.13
CA VAL A 488 12.24 18.39 1.43
C VAL A 488 12.66 19.55 0.51
N PHE A 489 11.74 20.46 0.23
CA PHE A 489 12.08 21.72 -0.44
C PHE A 489 12.94 22.59 0.46
N ASP A 490 13.95 23.24 -0.12
CA ASP A 490 14.62 24.32 0.60
C ASP A 490 13.67 25.51 0.82
N ASP A 491 13.95 26.31 1.84
CA ASP A 491 13.10 27.46 2.22
C ASP A 491 12.93 28.49 1.11
N ARG A 492 13.93 28.67 0.27
CA ARG A 492 13.90 29.61 -0.84
C ARG A 492 12.95 29.12 -1.92
N LEU A 493 13.03 27.83 -2.23
CA LEU A 493 12.16 27.20 -3.21
C LEU A 493 10.72 27.17 -2.71
N MET A 494 10.46 26.79 -1.46
CA MET A 494 9.12 26.78 -0.87
C MET A 494 8.49 28.18 -0.89
N LYS A 495 9.24 29.26 -0.58
CA LYS A 495 8.78 30.65 -0.72
C LYS A 495 8.41 31.00 -2.16
N LYS A 496 9.20 30.52 -3.14
CA LYS A 496 8.91 30.69 -4.58
C LYS A 496 7.62 29.98 -4.97
N VAL A 497 7.43 28.72 -4.52
CA VAL A 497 6.23 27.91 -4.77
C VAL A 497 4.99 28.63 -4.27
N VAL A 498 4.96 29.04 -3.00
CA VAL A 498 3.82 29.77 -2.40
C VAL A 498 3.55 31.08 -3.10
N SER A 499 4.58 31.87 -3.39
CA SER A 499 4.45 33.15 -4.11
C SER A 499 3.89 32.95 -5.51
N CYS A 500 4.33 31.91 -6.22
CA CYS A 500 3.83 31.58 -7.55
C CYS A 500 2.35 31.21 -7.52
N ILE A 501 1.98 30.28 -6.67
CA ILE A 501 0.62 29.75 -6.53
C ILE A 501 -0.33 30.87 -6.10
N ASN A 502 0.02 31.61 -5.06
CA ASN A 502 -0.80 32.72 -4.53
C ASN A 502 -0.90 33.91 -5.49
N GLY A 503 0.10 34.08 -6.34
CA GLY A 503 0.13 35.09 -7.38
C GLY A 503 -0.62 34.73 -8.68
N GLY A 504 -1.21 33.53 -8.75
CA GLY A 504 -1.94 33.05 -9.92
C GLY A 504 -1.05 32.74 -11.12
N ARG A 505 0.26 32.52 -10.91
CA ARG A 505 1.25 32.28 -11.97
C ARG A 505 1.45 30.75 -12.15
N ARG A 506 1.92 30.38 -13.34
CA ARG A 506 2.40 29.01 -13.62
C ARG A 506 3.93 29.05 -13.63
N CYS A 507 4.55 28.34 -12.68
CA CYS A 507 6.00 28.33 -12.51
C CYS A 507 6.56 26.91 -12.60
N ARG A 508 7.86 26.85 -12.81
CA ARG A 508 8.66 25.62 -12.80
C ARG A 508 9.94 25.86 -12.01
#